data_9316f1e8b5039925bcb574ed19e726a0
#
_entry.id   9316f1e8b5039925bcb574ed19e726a0
#
_cell.length_a   1.000
_cell.length_b   1.000
_cell.length_c   1.000
_cell.angle_alpha   90.00
_cell.angle_beta   90.00
_cell.angle_gamma   90.00
#
_symmetry.space_group_name_H-M   'P 1'
#
loop_
_entity.id
_entity.type
_entity.pdbx_description
1 polymer ?
#
loop_
_entity_poly.entity_id
_entity_poly.type
_entity_poly.pdbx_seq_one_letter_code
_entity_poly.pdbx_strand_id
1 'polypeptide(L)'
;MAALVCHPERSEGTKTTFRPFALLRVTVGVTLLLLTSTLNAQVGHPPHSSPFRDIRKGHTFTALGGYFGGSGGDLEIGPHDGAVFGGRYDIRTGSTIQMGVGVTHGSLDRIIVNPFVTLANRRSGPVSQSVTFAEVDLQFNVTGGKSWHRIAPFVGAAGGLAFGSSTPADTSRYKFGRKFYFAPNIGFRFFLGDRLHLRAEARATFWKLKYPTTFQQEPVEEPGTVDNPNAVIPGNKLDEWTTSSWLLAGLGYSFSL
;
A
#
# COMPACT_ATOMS: atom_id res chain seq x y z
N MET A 1 70.74 -12.32 -1.35
CA MET A 1 69.61 -12.68 -0.47
C MET A 1 68.47 -11.71 -0.72
N ALA A 2 67.49 -12.13 -1.52
CA ALA A 2 66.36 -11.32 -1.90
C ALA A 2 65.17 -11.70 -0.99
N ALA A 3 64.63 -10.73 -0.27
CA ALA A 3 63.43 -10.88 0.54
C ALA A 3 62.19 -10.72 -0.33
N LEU A 4 61.38 -11.78 -0.44
CA LEU A 4 60.02 -11.75 -1.02
C LEU A 4 59.06 -11.03 -0.05
N VAL A 5 58.45 -9.94 -0.53
CA VAL A 5 57.35 -9.28 0.14
C VAL A 5 56.05 -9.89 -0.42
N CYS A 6 55.33 -10.62 0.39
CA CYS A 6 53.95 -11.05 0.09
C CYS A 6 52.97 -9.90 0.29
N HIS A 7 52.29 -9.51 -0.79
CA HIS A 7 51.11 -8.65 -0.74
C HIS A 7 49.87 -9.50 -0.36
N PRO A 8 49.03 -9.06 0.55
CA PRO A 8 47.71 -9.69 0.77
C PRO A 8 46.74 -9.25 -0.33
N GLU A 9 46.20 -10.20 -1.04
CA GLU A 9 45.08 -9.98 -1.97
C GLU A 9 43.86 -9.43 -1.22
N ARG A 10 43.40 -8.27 -1.68
CA ARG A 10 42.19 -7.60 -1.23
C ARG A 10 41.00 -8.27 -1.90
N SER A 11 40.26 -9.12 -1.19
CA SER A 11 38.99 -9.67 -1.62
C SER A 11 38.00 -8.51 -1.81
N GLU A 12 37.70 -8.14 -3.05
CA GLU A 12 36.62 -7.24 -3.41
C GLU A 12 35.30 -8.00 -3.28
N GLY A 13 34.59 -7.76 -2.16
CA GLY A 13 33.23 -8.19 -1.96
C GLY A 13 32.31 -7.48 -2.97
N THR A 14 31.79 -8.24 -3.93
CA THR A 14 30.80 -7.81 -4.89
C THR A 14 29.52 -7.40 -4.14
N LYS A 15 29.36 -6.10 -3.88
CA LYS A 15 28.09 -5.55 -3.38
C LYS A 15 27.07 -5.60 -4.52
N THR A 16 26.23 -6.61 -4.54
CA THR A 16 25.02 -6.64 -5.36
C THR A 16 24.04 -5.56 -4.86
N THR A 17 24.19 -4.36 -5.42
CA THR A 17 23.19 -3.30 -5.23
C THR A 17 21.93 -3.70 -5.99
N PHE A 18 20.95 -4.20 -5.26
CA PHE A 18 19.59 -4.40 -5.76
C PHE A 18 19.05 -3.03 -6.21
N ARG A 19 18.81 -2.86 -7.50
CA ARG A 19 18.23 -1.64 -8.09
C ARG A 19 16.74 -1.88 -8.36
N PRO A 20 15.84 -1.63 -7.41
CA PRO A 20 14.39 -1.87 -7.59
C PRO A 20 13.77 -1.00 -8.68
N PHE A 21 14.42 0.11 -9.06
CA PHE A 21 13.92 1.04 -10.08
C PHE A 21 14.07 0.56 -11.55
N ALA A 22 14.88 -0.46 -11.81
CA ALA A 22 15.05 -0.96 -13.17
C ALA A 22 13.81 -1.72 -13.66
N LEU A 23 13.19 -2.52 -12.81
CA LEU A 23 11.95 -3.26 -13.14
C LEU A 23 10.77 -2.29 -13.32
N LEU A 24 10.67 -1.23 -12.50
CA LEU A 24 9.62 -0.23 -12.62
C LEU A 24 9.71 0.52 -13.98
N ARG A 25 10.91 0.84 -14.45
CA ARG A 25 11.12 1.50 -15.75
C ARG A 25 10.70 0.64 -16.94
N VAL A 26 10.97 -0.66 -16.88
CA VAL A 26 10.58 -1.58 -17.95
C VAL A 26 9.05 -1.77 -17.97
N THR A 27 8.43 -1.93 -16.80
CA THR A 27 6.97 -2.12 -16.70
C THR A 27 6.21 -0.87 -17.14
N VAL A 28 6.62 0.31 -16.73
CA VAL A 28 6.02 1.58 -17.17
C VAL A 28 6.22 1.79 -18.68
N GLY A 29 7.40 1.47 -19.22
CA GLY A 29 7.68 1.59 -20.65
C GLY A 29 6.83 0.65 -21.50
N VAL A 30 6.66 -0.60 -21.08
CA VAL A 30 5.82 -1.59 -21.78
C VAL A 30 4.33 -1.22 -21.69
N THR A 31 3.87 -0.73 -20.54
CA THR A 31 2.49 -0.27 -20.36
C THR A 31 2.19 0.98 -21.21
N LEU A 32 3.14 1.90 -21.34
CA LEU A 32 2.99 3.08 -22.21
C LEU A 32 2.98 2.70 -23.69
N LEU A 33 3.78 1.73 -24.12
CA LEU A 33 3.81 1.23 -25.50
C LEU A 33 2.52 0.49 -25.89
N LEU A 34 1.88 -0.21 -24.94
CA LEU A 34 0.59 -0.86 -25.19
C LEU A 34 -0.58 0.13 -25.28
N LEU A 35 -0.43 1.35 -24.75
CA LEU A 35 -1.44 2.40 -24.84
C LEU A 35 -1.37 3.18 -26.17
N THR A 36 -0.33 3.04 -26.98
CA THR A 36 -0.17 3.76 -28.25
C THR A 36 -0.78 3.04 -29.45
N SER A 37 -1.23 1.80 -29.30
CA SER A 37 -1.93 1.10 -30.36
C SER A 37 -3.41 1.49 -30.40
N THR A 38 -3.80 2.23 -31.45
CA THR A 38 -5.16 2.58 -31.86
C THR A 38 -5.80 3.83 -31.24
N LEU A 39 -5.10 4.95 -31.24
CA LEU A 39 -5.77 6.26 -31.27
C LEU A 39 -6.24 6.54 -32.72
N ASN A 40 -7.13 5.74 -33.26
CA ASN A 40 -7.95 6.18 -34.38
C ASN A 40 -8.93 7.21 -33.81
N ALA A 41 -8.64 8.49 -34.02
CA ALA A 41 -9.59 9.56 -33.76
C ALA A 41 -10.84 9.28 -34.62
N GLN A 42 -11.86 8.70 -34.01
CA GLN A 42 -13.13 8.46 -34.69
C GLN A 42 -13.88 9.76 -34.88
N VAL A 43 -13.61 10.43 -35.98
CA VAL A 43 -14.44 11.51 -36.47
C VAL A 43 -15.67 10.85 -37.12
N GLY A 44 -16.86 11.00 -36.52
CA GLY A 44 -18.10 10.74 -37.21
C GLY A 44 -18.90 9.48 -36.92
N HIS A 45 -18.87 8.96 -35.64
CA HIS A 45 -19.88 7.95 -35.26
C HIS A 45 -21.22 8.62 -34.92
N PRO A 46 -22.36 8.08 -35.43
CA PRO A 46 -23.67 8.49 -34.94
C PRO A 46 -23.75 8.35 -33.43
N PRO A 47 -24.41 9.27 -32.68
CA PRO A 47 -24.45 9.23 -31.22
C PRO A 47 -24.92 7.91 -30.60
N HIS A 48 -25.79 7.17 -31.30
CA HIS A 48 -26.32 5.88 -30.86
C HIS A 48 -25.32 4.72 -31.01
N SER A 49 -24.33 4.84 -31.88
CA SER A 49 -23.27 3.83 -32.09
C SER A 49 -21.97 4.17 -31.37
N SER A 50 -21.91 5.32 -30.65
CA SER A 50 -20.75 5.70 -29.89
C SER A 50 -20.46 4.67 -28.78
N PRO A 51 -19.19 4.21 -28.62
CA PRO A 51 -18.81 3.38 -27.47
C PRO A 51 -18.79 4.15 -26.16
N PHE A 52 -18.84 5.48 -26.22
CA PHE A 52 -18.84 6.34 -25.05
C PHE A 52 -20.26 6.58 -24.51
N ARG A 53 -20.43 6.41 -23.20
CA ARG A 53 -21.67 6.69 -22.47
C ARG A 53 -21.43 7.69 -21.37
N ASP A 54 -22.30 8.69 -21.23
CA ASP A 54 -22.19 9.68 -20.15
C ASP A 54 -22.45 9.06 -18.79
N ILE A 55 -21.58 9.38 -17.83
CA ILE A 55 -21.79 9.04 -16.43
C ILE A 55 -22.60 10.19 -15.82
N ARG A 56 -23.93 10.02 -15.73
CA ARG A 56 -24.86 11.09 -15.37
C ARG A 56 -24.99 11.31 -13.85
N LYS A 57 -24.78 10.27 -13.03
CA LYS A 57 -24.99 10.33 -11.58
C LYS A 57 -23.77 10.94 -10.89
N GLY A 58 -24.04 11.89 -9.97
CA GLY A 58 -23.00 12.63 -9.27
C GLY A 58 -22.53 12.00 -7.96
N HIS A 59 -23.36 11.18 -7.35
CA HIS A 59 -23.10 10.58 -6.06
C HIS A 59 -22.99 9.07 -6.18
N THR A 60 -22.08 8.47 -5.44
CA THR A 60 -21.86 7.02 -5.46
C THR A 60 -21.57 6.52 -4.05
N PHE A 61 -22.24 5.48 -3.64
CA PHE A 61 -21.87 4.67 -2.49
C PHE A 61 -21.30 3.34 -2.97
N THR A 62 -20.14 2.94 -2.46
CA THR A 62 -19.46 1.69 -2.86
C THR A 62 -19.14 0.86 -1.61
N ALA A 63 -19.61 -0.39 -1.57
CA ALA A 63 -19.12 -1.38 -0.63
C ALA A 63 -17.86 -2.03 -1.23
N LEU A 64 -16.80 -2.13 -0.44
CA LEU A 64 -15.48 -2.60 -0.85
C LEU A 64 -15.06 -3.81 -0.01
N GLY A 65 -14.33 -4.72 -0.63
CA GLY A 65 -13.62 -5.79 0.03
C GLY A 65 -12.35 -6.11 -0.74
N GLY A 66 -11.37 -6.68 -0.06
CA GLY A 66 -10.12 -7.02 -0.73
C GLY A 66 -9.05 -7.51 0.22
N TYR A 67 -7.82 -7.38 -0.23
CA TYR A 67 -6.64 -7.84 0.47
C TYR A 67 -5.63 -6.70 0.65
N PHE A 68 -5.10 -6.60 1.86
CA PHE A 68 -4.00 -5.72 2.22
C PHE A 68 -2.75 -6.58 2.36
N GLY A 69 -1.69 -6.26 1.63
CA GLY A 69 -0.42 -6.97 1.66
C GLY A 69 0.75 -6.02 1.90
N GLY A 70 1.85 -6.54 2.42
CA GLY A 70 3.05 -5.76 2.65
C GLY A 70 4.09 -6.49 3.48
N SER A 71 5.19 -5.83 3.79
CA SER A 71 6.26 -6.41 4.60
C SER A 71 6.11 -6.15 6.11
N GLY A 72 5.25 -5.21 6.51
CA GLY A 72 5.18 -4.80 7.90
C GLY A 72 6.43 -4.06 8.41
N GLY A 73 7.29 -3.58 7.51
CA GLY A 73 8.59 -3.00 7.80
C GLY A 73 9.71 -4.05 7.87
N ASP A 74 10.95 -3.62 8.17
CA ASP A 74 12.13 -4.50 8.23
C ASP A 74 12.02 -5.56 9.32
N LEU A 75 11.28 -5.27 10.39
CA LEU A 75 11.05 -6.20 11.50
C LEU A 75 9.73 -6.98 11.39
N GLU A 76 8.90 -6.72 10.38
CA GLU A 76 7.57 -7.33 10.18
C GLU A 76 6.60 -7.07 11.35
N ILE A 77 6.84 -6.04 12.16
CA ILE A 77 6.00 -5.72 13.32
C ILE A 77 4.83 -4.79 13.00
N GLY A 78 4.86 -4.15 11.83
CA GLY A 78 3.73 -3.40 11.30
C GLY A 78 2.63 -4.35 10.81
N PRO A 79 1.35 -3.93 10.84
CA PRO A 79 0.28 -4.71 10.24
C PRO A 79 0.52 -4.91 8.75
N HIS A 80 0.43 -6.14 8.30
CA HIS A 80 0.55 -6.58 6.91
C HIS A 80 -0.42 -7.73 6.67
N ASP A 81 -0.50 -8.26 5.50
CA ASP A 81 -1.28 -9.43 5.08
C ASP A 81 -2.61 -9.68 5.80
N GLY A 82 -3.70 -9.44 5.10
CA GLY A 82 -5.02 -9.72 5.64
C GLY A 82 -6.16 -9.21 4.78
N ALA A 83 -7.35 -9.71 5.08
CA ALA A 83 -8.58 -9.28 4.42
C ALA A 83 -9.03 -7.93 4.99
N VAL A 84 -9.54 -7.09 4.10
CA VAL A 84 -10.10 -5.78 4.43
C VAL A 84 -11.46 -5.61 3.79
N PHE A 85 -12.37 -4.92 4.46
CA PHE A 85 -13.69 -4.58 3.96
C PHE A 85 -14.11 -3.19 4.44
N GLY A 86 -14.96 -2.55 3.68
CA GLY A 86 -15.40 -1.20 4.04
C GLY A 86 -16.38 -0.60 3.07
N GLY A 87 -16.56 0.70 3.21
CA GLY A 87 -17.43 1.49 2.36
C GLY A 87 -16.83 2.86 2.07
N ARG A 88 -17.21 3.39 0.94
CA ARG A 88 -16.84 4.74 0.55
C ARG A 88 -18.01 5.47 -0.09
N TYR A 89 -18.02 6.76 0.08
CA TYR A 89 -18.94 7.66 -0.55
C TYR A 89 -18.16 8.65 -1.43
N ASP A 90 -18.53 8.72 -2.69
CA ASP A 90 -17.87 9.55 -3.69
C ASP A 90 -18.84 10.59 -4.25
N ILE A 91 -18.32 11.81 -4.43
CA ILE A 91 -19.01 12.92 -5.07
C ILE A 91 -18.21 13.30 -6.32
N ARG A 92 -18.87 13.35 -7.45
CA ARG A 92 -18.28 13.89 -8.69
C ARG A 92 -18.39 15.39 -8.70
N THR A 93 -17.27 16.07 -8.57
CA THR A 93 -17.18 17.54 -8.52
C THR A 93 -17.13 18.17 -9.91
N GLY A 94 -16.82 17.36 -10.94
CA GLY A 94 -16.75 17.79 -12.34
C GLY A 94 -16.81 16.61 -13.29
N SER A 95 -16.57 16.83 -14.57
CA SER A 95 -16.53 15.73 -15.55
C SER A 95 -15.38 14.75 -15.27
N THR A 96 -14.25 15.26 -14.83
CA THR A 96 -13.01 14.49 -14.67
C THR A 96 -12.70 14.15 -13.21
N ILE A 97 -13.11 15.01 -12.27
CA ILE A 97 -12.72 14.93 -10.86
C ILE A 97 -13.82 14.32 -10.01
N GLN A 98 -13.43 13.41 -9.14
CA GLN A 98 -14.27 12.79 -8.13
C GLN A 98 -13.54 12.82 -6.78
N MET A 99 -14.23 13.22 -5.74
CA MET A 99 -13.75 13.21 -4.36
C MET A 99 -14.52 12.18 -3.57
N GLY A 100 -13.84 11.49 -2.65
CA GLY A 100 -14.47 10.48 -1.84
C GLY A 100 -14.02 10.53 -0.39
N VAL A 101 -14.86 9.98 0.49
CA VAL A 101 -14.53 9.65 1.86
C VAL A 101 -14.79 8.17 2.07
N GLY A 102 -13.93 7.51 2.81
CA GLY A 102 -14.01 6.07 3.01
C GLY A 102 -13.61 5.62 4.40
N VAL A 103 -14.18 4.49 4.81
CA VAL A 103 -13.75 3.76 6.00
C VAL A 103 -13.60 2.30 5.62
N THR A 104 -12.44 1.75 5.95
CA THR A 104 -12.11 0.34 5.70
C THR A 104 -11.58 -0.28 7.00
N HIS A 105 -11.99 -1.50 7.28
CA HIS A 105 -11.56 -2.26 8.46
C HIS A 105 -10.98 -3.58 8.01
N GLY A 106 -9.94 -4.05 8.70
CA GLY A 106 -9.33 -5.34 8.44
C GLY A 106 -8.70 -5.96 9.68
N SER A 107 -8.55 -7.27 9.62
CA SER A 107 -7.75 -8.04 10.54
C SER A 107 -6.46 -8.42 9.82
N LEU A 108 -5.38 -7.80 10.24
CA LEU A 108 -4.08 -7.88 9.58
C LEU A 108 -3.09 -8.61 10.47
N ASP A 109 -2.24 -9.41 9.89
CA ASP A 109 -1.20 -10.14 10.60
C ASP A 109 0.00 -9.25 10.88
N ARG A 110 0.76 -9.57 11.92
CA ARG A 110 2.05 -8.99 12.25
C ARG A 110 2.89 -9.93 13.10
N ILE A 111 4.18 -9.71 13.11
CA ILE A 111 5.11 -10.42 14.00
C ILE A 111 5.30 -9.61 15.29
N ILE A 112 5.39 -10.29 16.42
CA ILE A 112 5.83 -9.70 17.70
C ILE A 112 7.33 -9.93 17.80
N VAL A 113 8.08 -8.84 18.02
CA VAL A 113 9.52 -8.89 18.32
C VAL A 113 9.73 -8.36 19.72
N ASN A 114 10.03 -9.26 20.68
CA ASN A 114 10.22 -8.90 22.07
C ASN A 114 11.71 -8.67 22.38
N PRO A 115 12.12 -7.43 22.74
CA PRO A 115 13.52 -7.12 23.04
C PRO A 115 14.01 -7.66 24.40
N PHE A 116 13.11 -8.14 25.27
CA PHE A 116 13.42 -8.53 26.64
C PHE A 116 13.78 -9.99 26.83
N VAL A 117 13.66 -10.80 25.76
CA VAL A 117 13.92 -12.24 25.79
C VAL A 117 15.13 -12.61 24.94
N THR A 118 15.63 -13.84 25.10
CA THR A 118 16.77 -14.37 24.34
C THR A 118 16.53 -14.31 22.82
N LEU A 119 17.59 -14.30 22.04
CA LEU A 119 17.54 -14.19 20.59
C LEU A 119 16.66 -15.28 19.95
N ALA A 120 16.74 -16.51 20.46
CA ALA A 120 15.97 -17.65 19.95
C ALA A 120 14.45 -17.48 20.12
N ASN A 121 14.01 -16.78 21.17
CA ASN A 121 12.60 -16.62 21.53
C ASN A 121 12.05 -15.22 21.18
N ARG A 122 12.87 -14.38 20.55
CA ARG A 122 12.57 -12.96 20.32
C ARG A 122 11.39 -12.73 19.37
N ARG A 123 11.23 -13.58 18.37
CA ARG A 123 10.17 -13.47 17.35
C ARG A 123 9.08 -14.47 17.62
N SER A 124 7.83 -13.99 17.65
CA SER A 124 6.65 -14.83 17.81
C SER A 124 5.50 -14.31 16.92
N GLY A 125 4.61 -15.20 16.53
CA GLY A 125 3.48 -14.89 15.66
C GLY A 125 3.47 -15.76 14.41
N PRO A 126 2.70 -15.41 13.37
CA PRO A 126 1.94 -14.17 13.24
C PRO A 126 0.81 -14.03 14.26
N VAL A 127 0.51 -12.80 14.65
CA VAL A 127 -0.64 -12.45 15.48
C VAL A 127 -1.53 -11.45 14.74
N SER A 128 -2.84 -11.62 14.88
CA SER A 128 -3.79 -10.76 14.20
C SER A 128 -4.00 -9.46 14.96
N GLN A 129 -4.04 -8.34 14.24
CA GLN A 129 -4.34 -7.01 14.75
C GLN A 129 -5.43 -6.36 13.91
N SER A 130 -6.49 -5.88 14.55
CA SER A 130 -7.51 -5.10 13.86
C SER A 130 -6.99 -3.70 13.55
N VAL A 131 -7.20 -3.27 12.30
CA VAL A 131 -6.83 -1.93 11.83
C VAL A 131 -8.03 -1.31 11.11
N THR A 132 -8.33 -0.07 11.47
CA THR A 132 -9.36 0.74 10.79
C THR A 132 -8.69 1.89 10.07
N PHE A 133 -9.04 2.08 8.81
CA PHE A 133 -8.57 3.15 7.94
C PHE A 133 -9.71 4.12 7.69
N ALA A 134 -9.47 5.41 7.90
CA ALA A 134 -10.37 6.48 7.52
C ALA A 134 -9.65 7.41 6.55
N GLU A 135 -10.25 7.69 5.40
CA GLU A 135 -9.56 8.35 4.29
C GLU A 135 -10.41 9.37 3.55
N VAL A 136 -9.73 10.30 2.93
CA VAL A 136 -10.23 11.15 1.86
C VAL A 136 -9.46 10.78 0.60
N ASP A 137 -10.14 10.69 -0.52
CA ASP A 137 -9.58 10.29 -1.81
C ASP A 137 -9.95 11.28 -2.91
N LEU A 138 -8.99 11.56 -3.77
CA LEU A 138 -9.17 12.37 -4.97
C LEU A 138 -8.86 11.50 -6.19
N GLN A 139 -9.82 11.42 -7.11
CA GLN A 139 -9.71 10.61 -8.32
C GLN A 139 -9.90 11.44 -9.56
N PHE A 140 -9.13 11.09 -10.59
CA PHE A 140 -9.23 11.60 -11.93
C PHE A 140 -9.72 10.49 -12.86
N ASN A 141 -10.89 10.71 -13.45
CA ASN A 141 -11.43 9.81 -14.45
C ASN A 141 -10.70 10.02 -15.78
N VAL A 142 -10.01 9.01 -16.26
CA VAL A 142 -9.21 9.10 -17.50
C VAL A 142 -10.08 9.38 -18.72
N THR A 143 -11.31 8.87 -18.73
CA THR A 143 -12.29 9.10 -19.80
C THR A 143 -13.17 10.32 -19.56
N GLY A 144 -12.81 11.17 -18.58
CA GLY A 144 -13.62 12.33 -18.18
C GLY A 144 -14.97 11.92 -17.60
N GLY A 145 -16.04 12.60 -18.01
CA GLY A 145 -17.40 12.29 -17.58
C GLY A 145 -18.06 11.10 -18.29
N LYS A 146 -17.31 10.28 -18.99
CA LYS A 146 -17.83 9.20 -19.83
C LYS A 146 -17.21 7.84 -19.43
N SER A 147 -17.92 6.77 -19.77
CA SER A 147 -17.37 5.41 -19.79
C SER A 147 -17.13 5.00 -21.25
N TRP A 148 -16.09 4.23 -21.52
CA TRP A 148 -15.80 3.61 -22.79
C TRP A 148 -16.15 2.12 -22.71
N HIS A 149 -17.07 1.65 -23.53
CA HIS A 149 -17.61 0.28 -23.44
C HIS A 149 -18.02 -0.11 -22.00
N ARG A 150 -18.65 0.81 -21.27
CA ARG A 150 -19.03 0.69 -19.85
C ARG A 150 -17.85 0.68 -18.85
N ILE A 151 -16.61 0.86 -19.30
CA ILE A 151 -15.45 0.93 -18.43
C ILE A 151 -15.07 2.40 -18.23
N ALA A 152 -14.84 2.81 -16.99
CA ALA A 152 -14.32 4.12 -16.64
C ALA A 152 -13.05 3.93 -15.79
N PRO A 153 -11.85 3.99 -16.42
CA PRO A 153 -10.60 3.95 -15.69
C PRO A 153 -10.37 5.25 -14.93
N PHE A 154 -9.69 5.13 -13.80
CA PHE A 154 -9.31 6.27 -12.97
C PHE A 154 -7.91 6.09 -12.38
N VAL A 155 -7.30 7.20 -12.05
CA VAL A 155 -6.10 7.30 -11.21
C VAL A 155 -6.38 8.26 -10.08
N GLY A 156 -5.74 8.09 -8.95
CA GLY A 156 -6.01 8.96 -7.80
C GLY A 156 -5.01 8.80 -6.68
N ALA A 157 -5.33 9.45 -5.59
CA ALA A 157 -4.57 9.34 -4.35
C ALA A 157 -5.49 9.53 -3.15
N ALA A 158 -5.34 8.67 -2.17
CA ALA A 158 -5.98 8.77 -0.87
C ALA A 158 -4.99 9.26 0.18
N GLY A 159 -5.48 10.01 1.14
CA GLY A 159 -4.77 10.38 2.37
C GLY A 159 -5.65 10.10 3.56
N GLY A 160 -5.09 9.55 4.64
CA GLY A 160 -5.92 9.16 5.75
C GLY A 160 -5.17 8.80 7.03
N LEU A 161 -5.94 8.28 7.97
CA LEU A 161 -5.46 7.80 9.25
C LEU A 161 -5.77 6.32 9.41
N ALA A 162 -4.76 5.55 9.79
CA ALA A 162 -4.91 4.16 10.20
C ALA A 162 -4.89 4.06 11.73
N PHE A 163 -5.83 3.34 12.30
CA PHE A 163 -6.00 3.13 13.73
C PHE A 163 -5.86 1.64 14.03
N GLY A 164 -4.77 1.25 14.69
CA GLY A 164 -4.57 -0.14 15.11
C GLY A 164 -5.06 -0.37 16.53
N SER A 165 -5.72 -1.51 16.75
CA SER A 165 -6.07 -1.98 18.08
C SER A 165 -4.84 -2.42 18.88
N SER A 166 -4.95 -2.51 20.20
CA SER A 166 -3.94 -3.14 21.03
C SER A 166 -3.95 -4.66 20.82
N THR A 167 -2.77 -5.28 20.87
CA THR A 167 -2.60 -6.74 20.84
C THR A 167 -2.20 -7.19 22.24
N PRO A 168 -3.12 -7.79 23.05
CA PRO A 168 -2.82 -8.15 24.44
C PRO A 168 -1.65 -9.11 24.61
N ALA A 169 -1.41 -9.97 23.63
CA ALA A 169 -0.28 -10.92 23.63
C ALA A 169 1.09 -10.23 23.44
N ASP A 170 1.12 -8.97 23.06
CA ASP A 170 2.35 -8.25 22.77
C ASP A 170 2.91 -7.57 24.03
N THR A 171 3.97 -8.15 24.59
CA THR A 171 4.71 -7.61 25.73
C THR A 171 5.92 -6.77 25.33
N SER A 172 6.17 -6.57 24.04
CA SER A 172 7.33 -5.83 23.51
C SER A 172 7.26 -4.31 23.73
N ARG A 173 6.12 -3.81 24.21
CA ARG A 173 5.78 -2.37 24.32
C ARG A 173 5.58 -1.67 22.98
N TYR A 174 5.63 -2.38 21.86
CA TYR A 174 5.27 -1.81 20.56
C TYR A 174 3.76 -1.53 20.51
N LYS A 175 3.41 -0.36 19.98
CA LYS A 175 2.02 0.02 19.69
C LYS A 175 1.94 0.62 18.30
N PHE A 176 1.14 0.00 17.44
CA PHE A 176 0.87 0.59 16.12
C PHE A 176 0.23 1.98 16.27
N GLY A 177 -0.82 2.09 17.11
CA GLY A 177 -1.48 3.35 17.42
C GLY A 177 -2.16 3.99 16.21
N ARG A 178 -1.96 5.32 16.06
CA ARG A 178 -2.46 6.08 14.90
C ARG A 178 -1.31 6.37 13.95
N LYS A 179 -1.54 6.16 12.66
CA LYS A 179 -0.59 6.47 11.59
C LYS A 179 -1.27 7.28 10.50
N PHE A 180 -0.65 8.36 10.06
CA PHE A 180 -1.00 8.98 8.80
C PHE A 180 -0.46 8.12 7.66
N TYR A 181 -1.24 8.00 6.59
CA TYR A 181 -0.80 7.33 5.37
C TYR A 181 -1.21 8.12 4.13
N PHE A 182 -0.48 7.86 3.06
CA PHE A 182 -0.75 8.33 1.72
C PHE A 182 -0.79 7.13 0.78
N ALA A 183 -1.78 7.08 -0.12
CA ALA A 183 -2.01 5.93 -0.97
C ALA A 183 -2.39 6.34 -2.39
N PRO A 184 -1.42 6.47 -3.32
CA PRO A 184 -1.74 6.54 -4.74
C PRO A 184 -2.49 5.29 -5.18
N ASN A 185 -3.46 5.47 -6.05
CA ASN A 185 -4.34 4.40 -6.51
C ASN A 185 -4.61 4.47 -8.01
N ILE A 186 -4.93 3.32 -8.57
CA ILE A 186 -5.37 3.14 -9.95
C ILE A 186 -6.48 2.09 -9.98
N GLY A 187 -7.43 2.28 -10.86
CA GLY A 187 -8.51 1.30 -10.97
C GLY A 187 -9.44 1.58 -12.14
N PHE A 188 -10.52 0.84 -12.14
CA PHE A 188 -11.59 1.04 -13.09
C PHE A 188 -12.95 0.72 -12.47
N ARG A 189 -13.97 1.31 -13.07
CA ARG A 189 -15.39 1.01 -12.81
C ARG A 189 -15.98 0.40 -14.04
N PHE A 190 -16.68 -0.73 -13.88
CA PHE A 190 -17.42 -1.40 -14.93
C PHE A 190 -18.92 -1.24 -14.68
N PHE A 191 -19.60 -0.47 -15.51
CA PHE A 191 -21.00 -0.14 -15.36
C PHE A 191 -21.89 -1.30 -15.84
N LEU A 192 -22.65 -1.89 -14.93
CA LEU A 192 -23.66 -2.91 -15.24
C LEU A 192 -24.94 -2.27 -15.80
N GLY A 193 -25.18 -1.03 -15.42
CA GLY A 193 -26.31 -0.21 -15.85
C GLY A 193 -26.07 1.26 -15.47
N ASP A 194 -27.13 2.06 -15.43
CA ASP A 194 -27.03 3.50 -15.15
C ASP A 194 -26.70 3.82 -13.69
N ARG A 195 -26.91 2.86 -12.78
CA ARG A 195 -26.72 3.06 -11.34
C ARG A 195 -25.72 2.12 -10.71
N LEU A 196 -25.62 0.89 -11.21
CA LEU A 196 -24.77 -0.13 -10.61
C LEU A 196 -23.47 -0.26 -11.40
N HIS A 197 -22.36 -0.38 -10.67
CA HIS A 197 -21.07 -0.68 -11.26
C HIS A 197 -20.22 -1.54 -10.33
N LEU A 198 -19.38 -2.36 -10.93
CA LEU A 198 -18.29 -3.02 -10.25
C LEU A 198 -17.08 -2.08 -10.24
N ARG A 199 -16.32 -2.10 -9.16
CA ARG A 199 -15.08 -1.35 -8.99
C ARG A 199 -13.95 -2.33 -8.73
N ALA A 200 -12.81 -2.14 -9.39
CA ALA A 200 -11.55 -2.78 -9.05
C ALA A 200 -10.49 -1.70 -8.89
N GLU A 201 -9.65 -1.84 -7.87
CA GLU A 201 -8.67 -0.83 -7.50
C GLU A 201 -7.43 -1.47 -6.89
N ALA A 202 -6.26 -0.97 -7.31
CA ALA A 202 -4.98 -1.27 -6.70
C ALA A 202 -4.41 0.01 -6.08
N ARG A 203 -3.81 -0.12 -4.89
CA ARG A 203 -3.19 0.99 -4.14
C ARG A 203 -1.80 0.61 -3.67
N ALA A 204 -0.93 1.60 -3.56
CA ALA A 204 0.32 1.51 -2.82
C ALA A 204 0.21 2.47 -1.62
N THR A 205 0.27 1.93 -0.41
CA THR A 205 0.14 2.72 0.82
C THR A 205 1.50 2.96 1.43
N PHE A 206 1.78 4.20 1.79
CA PHE A 206 3.01 4.63 2.42
C PHE A 206 2.70 5.17 3.80
N TRP A 207 3.34 4.62 4.83
CA TRP A 207 3.25 5.11 6.20
C TRP A 207 4.58 4.99 6.93
N LYS A 208 4.68 5.68 8.06
CA LYS A 208 5.88 5.68 8.88
C LYS A 208 5.65 4.86 10.14
N LEU A 209 6.39 3.77 10.29
CA LEU A 209 6.44 3.01 11.53
C LEU A 209 7.36 3.72 12.53
N LYS A 210 7.04 3.59 13.81
CA LYS A 210 7.87 4.08 14.92
C LYS A 210 8.07 2.96 15.93
N TYR A 211 9.31 2.73 16.27
CA TYR A 211 9.73 1.71 17.20
C TYR A 211 9.92 2.27 18.60
N PRO A 212 9.62 1.52 19.67
CA PRO A 212 9.88 1.96 21.03
C PRO A 212 11.39 1.99 21.32
N THR A 213 11.82 2.87 22.22
CA THR A 213 13.22 2.97 22.63
C THR A 213 13.75 1.69 23.29
N THR A 214 12.86 0.83 23.78
CA THR A 214 13.22 -0.49 24.32
C THR A 214 13.87 -1.40 23.29
N PHE A 215 13.67 -1.15 21.97
CA PHE A 215 14.31 -1.93 20.91
C PHE A 215 15.81 -1.64 20.77
N GLN A 216 16.30 -0.59 21.39
CA GLN A 216 17.74 -0.28 21.49
C GLN A 216 18.40 -0.89 22.73
N GLN A 217 17.61 -1.49 23.62
CA GLN A 217 18.13 -2.13 24.82
C GLN A 217 18.61 -3.54 24.53
N GLU A 218 19.72 -3.90 25.15
CA GLU A 218 20.24 -5.26 25.14
C GLU A 218 19.37 -6.17 26.00
N PRO A 219 19.12 -7.43 25.60
CA PRO A 219 18.45 -8.39 26.46
C PRO A 219 19.31 -8.70 27.69
N VAL A 220 18.67 -8.74 28.86
CA VAL A 220 19.39 -8.94 30.15
C VAL A 220 20.08 -10.32 30.24
N GLU A 221 19.42 -11.35 29.69
CA GLU A 221 19.92 -12.73 29.75
C GLU A 221 20.99 -13.04 28.70
N GLU A 222 21.03 -12.27 27.61
CA GLU A 222 21.92 -12.51 26.47
C GLU A 222 22.41 -11.18 25.89
N PRO A 223 23.16 -10.39 26.68
CA PRO A 223 23.69 -9.11 26.19
C PRO A 223 24.73 -9.34 25.10
N GLY A 224 24.73 -8.48 24.10
CA GLY A 224 25.75 -8.48 23.06
C GLY A 224 27.07 -7.88 23.52
N THR A 225 27.96 -7.70 22.55
CA THR A 225 29.23 -6.98 22.74
C THR A 225 29.16 -5.61 22.07
N VAL A 226 30.12 -4.74 22.35
CA VAL A 226 30.23 -3.41 21.69
C VAL A 226 30.30 -3.55 20.18
N ASP A 227 31.00 -4.58 19.68
CA ASP A 227 31.19 -4.82 18.24
C ASP A 227 30.06 -5.64 17.61
N ASN A 228 29.31 -6.39 18.41
CA ASN A 228 28.17 -7.19 17.98
C ASN A 228 27.01 -7.10 18.97
N PRO A 229 26.25 -6.00 18.94
CA PRO A 229 25.14 -5.78 19.86
C PRO A 229 23.95 -6.70 19.55
N ASN A 230 23.29 -7.18 20.61
CA ASN A 230 22.10 -8.01 20.54
C ASN A 230 20.79 -7.21 20.66
N ALA A 231 20.84 -5.87 20.66
CA ALA A 231 19.66 -5.04 20.57
C ALA A 231 18.87 -5.31 19.28
N VAL A 232 17.54 -5.18 19.31
CA VAL A 232 16.70 -5.37 18.11
C VAL A 232 17.05 -4.35 17.04
N ILE A 233 17.28 -3.11 17.46
CA ILE A 233 17.73 -2.02 16.60
C ILE A 233 18.98 -1.40 17.26
N PRO A 234 20.17 -1.85 16.89
CA PRO A 234 21.41 -1.36 17.50
C PRO A 234 21.73 0.10 17.13
N GLY A 235 21.11 0.63 16.08
CA GLY A 235 21.30 2.00 15.61
C GLY A 235 20.35 3.01 16.27
N ASN A 236 20.56 4.29 15.96
CA ASN A 236 19.76 5.39 16.51
C ASN A 236 18.43 5.65 15.78
N LYS A 237 18.16 4.95 14.68
CA LYS A 237 16.97 5.20 13.86
C LYS A 237 15.80 4.31 14.30
N LEU A 238 14.91 4.87 15.09
CA LEU A 238 13.70 4.21 15.62
C LEU A 238 12.46 4.46 14.74
N ASP A 239 12.64 4.77 13.49
CA ASP A 239 11.54 4.93 12.56
C ASP A 239 11.93 4.52 11.14
N GLU A 240 10.93 4.07 10.37
CA GLU A 240 11.10 3.73 8.97
C GLU A 240 9.84 4.00 8.16
N TRP A 241 10.01 4.30 6.87
CA TRP A 241 8.93 4.32 5.91
C TRP A 241 8.73 2.93 5.33
N THR A 242 7.51 2.44 5.38
CA THR A 242 7.15 1.15 4.79
C THR A 242 6.04 1.31 3.76
N THR A 243 6.00 0.39 2.83
CA THR A 243 5.03 0.35 1.74
C THR A 243 4.19 -0.91 1.85
N SER A 244 2.89 -0.75 1.67
CA SER A 244 1.93 -1.85 1.61
C SER A 244 1.09 -1.72 0.35
N SER A 245 0.60 -2.83 -0.17
CA SER A 245 -0.25 -2.88 -1.36
C SER A 245 -1.67 -3.30 -0.99
N TRP A 246 -2.67 -2.73 -1.67
CA TRP A 246 -4.06 -3.16 -1.56
C TRP A 246 -4.56 -3.60 -2.92
N LEU A 247 -5.36 -4.63 -2.92
CA LEU A 247 -6.19 -5.03 -4.05
C LEU A 247 -7.63 -5.06 -3.57
N LEU A 248 -8.45 -4.16 -4.11
CA LEU A 248 -9.83 -3.96 -3.69
C LEU A 248 -10.78 -4.23 -4.85
N ALA A 249 -11.88 -4.88 -4.55
CA ALA A 249 -13.03 -4.99 -5.42
C ALA A 249 -14.27 -4.48 -4.69
N GLY A 250 -15.27 -4.01 -5.43
CA GLY A 250 -16.48 -3.49 -4.81
C GLY A 250 -17.66 -3.36 -5.74
N LEU A 251 -18.81 -3.16 -5.13
CA LEU A 251 -20.07 -2.88 -5.80
C LEU A 251 -20.50 -1.46 -5.45
N GLY A 252 -20.65 -0.63 -6.46
CA GLY A 252 -21.07 0.76 -6.32
C GLY A 252 -22.49 1.00 -6.83
N TYR A 253 -23.23 1.82 -6.09
CA TYR A 253 -24.54 2.33 -6.49
C TYR A 253 -24.46 3.85 -6.66
N SER A 254 -24.78 4.32 -7.85
CA SER A 254 -24.75 5.74 -8.21
C SER A 254 -26.16 6.34 -8.27
N PHE A 255 -26.29 7.56 -7.74
CA PHE A 255 -27.55 8.28 -7.66
C PHE A 255 -27.33 9.79 -7.88
N SER A 256 -28.43 10.52 -8.12
CA SER A 256 -28.46 11.99 -8.14
C SER A 256 -29.29 12.45 -6.96
N LEU A 257 -28.80 13.47 -6.28
CA LEU A 257 -29.55 14.28 -5.33
C LEU A 257 -30.28 15.38 -6.10
#